data_e3faeb70d5f106c82bdabfc58b1292a9
#
_entry.id   e3faeb70d5f106c82bdabfc58b1292a9
#
_cell.length_a   1.000
_cell.length_b   1.000
_cell.length_c   1.000
_cell.angle_alpha   90.00
_cell.angle_beta   90.00
_cell.angle_gamma   90.00
#
_symmetry.space_group_name_H-M   'P 1'
#
loop_
_entity.id
_entity.type
_entity.pdbx_description
1 polymer ?
#
loop_
_entity_poly.entity_id
_entity_poly.type
_entity_poly.pdbx_seq_one_letter_code
_entity_poly.pdbx_strand_id
1 'polypeptide(L)'
;MNPGFVKLGQLLGKERLFSYIDKFGFGKKTGVDLNGEGEGIIFNLDKVGKVELSTTAFGQGVSVTPIQQVAAVSAVVNGGYLNKPYIVKNIVDNDTNTVIKEYNKTPIRKVISNKTSSIMRYALESVVAKGGGKSAYIEGYRIGGKTGTAQKVKDGKYMVGNYIMSFMAVVPSNNPEAVLYLAIDNPKNTALLSSYTTTPIARRILLDIIDALDIKKQDNEQEKDLEWTDKITYIVPNVVGKDKDEAKKLLSDFTIEYSGSGNKVVEQSPKAFEKIEQDATIRLLLE
;
A
#
# COMPACT_ATOMS: atom_id res chain seq x y z
N MET A 1 8.09 5.67 -10.58
CA MET A 1 8.42 5.94 -9.16
C MET A 1 9.60 5.11 -8.64
N ASN A 2 9.64 3.79 -8.84
CA ASN A 2 10.73 2.95 -8.30
C ASN A 2 12.16 3.43 -8.63
N PRO A 3 12.48 3.88 -9.88
CA PRO A 3 13.84 4.37 -10.18
C PRO A 3 14.29 5.53 -9.29
N GLY A 4 13.37 6.43 -8.91
CA GLY A 4 13.68 7.53 -7.99
C GLY A 4 14.06 7.02 -6.59
N PHE A 5 13.31 6.05 -6.06
CA PHE A 5 13.64 5.44 -4.76
C PHE A 5 14.94 4.62 -4.81
N VAL A 6 15.22 3.93 -5.91
CA VAL A 6 16.52 3.27 -6.13
C VAL A 6 17.66 4.29 -6.02
N LYS A 7 17.53 5.43 -6.71
CA LYS A 7 18.55 6.49 -6.65
C LYS A 7 18.71 7.06 -5.25
N LEU A 8 17.60 7.31 -4.53
CA LEU A 8 17.64 7.78 -3.15
C LEU A 8 18.29 6.75 -2.22
N GLY A 9 17.96 5.46 -2.36
CA GLY A 9 18.58 4.39 -1.60
C GLY A 9 20.08 4.28 -1.84
N GLN A 10 20.53 4.42 -3.10
CA GLN A 10 21.95 4.44 -3.46
C GLN A 10 22.68 5.65 -2.86
N LEU A 11 22.06 6.84 -2.87
CA LEU A 11 22.61 8.04 -2.24
C LEU A 11 22.68 7.93 -0.71
N LEU A 12 21.70 7.28 -0.10
CA LEU A 12 21.65 7.07 1.34
C LEU A 12 22.73 6.07 1.79
N GLY A 13 22.99 5.04 0.99
CA GLY A 13 23.88 3.95 1.29
C GLY A 13 23.25 2.87 2.16
N LYS A 14 23.78 1.65 2.09
CA LYS A 14 23.20 0.48 2.76
C LYS A 14 23.26 0.60 4.29
N GLU A 15 24.35 1.09 4.84
CA GLU A 15 24.54 1.23 6.29
C GLU A 15 23.47 2.13 6.90
N ARG A 16 23.21 3.28 6.27
CA ARG A 16 22.23 4.24 6.76
C ARG A 16 20.81 3.75 6.55
N LEU A 17 20.48 3.17 5.39
CA LEU A 17 19.16 2.60 5.11
C LEU A 17 18.82 1.50 6.13
N PHE A 18 19.70 0.54 6.35
CA PHE A 18 19.47 -0.57 7.27
C PHE A 18 19.49 -0.15 8.74
N SER A 19 20.28 0.89 9.09
CA SER A 19 20.18 1.52 10.42
C SER A 19 18.78 2.09 10.69
N TYR A 20 18.14 2.72 9.70
CA TYR A 20 16.78 3.20 9.87
C TYR A 20 15.73 2.08 9.88
N ILE A 21 15.90 1.03 9.06
CA ILE A 21 15.05 -0.17 9.11
C ILE A 21 15.05 -0.76 10.52
N ASP A 22 16.23 -0.91 11.14
CA ASP A 22 16.37 -1.37 12.53
C ASP A 22 15.75 -0.40 13.53
N LYS A 23 15.99 0.92 13.36
CA LYS A 23 15.43 1.94 14.24
C LYS A 23 13.90 2.00 14.20
N PHE A 24 13.27 1.69 13.07
CA PHE A 24 11.82 1.56 12.95
C PHE A 24 11.28 0.22 13.47
N GLY A 25 12.15 -0.69 13.92
CA GLY A 25 11.77 -1.95 14.55
C GLY A 25 11.47 -3.09 13.59
N PHE A 26 11.80 -2.97 12.31
CA PHE A 26 11.65 -4.05 11.35
C PHE A 26 12.67 -5.17 11.59
N GLY A 27 12.26 -6.41 11.31
CA GLY A 27 13.10 -7.60 11.52
C GLY A 27 13.20 -8.06 12.96
N LYS A 28 12.39 -7.54 13.87
CA LYS A 28 12.32 -7.91 15.29
C LYS A 28 10.88 -7.94 15.76
N LYS A 29 10.58 -8.75 16.78
CA LYS A 29 9.28 -8.72 17.45
C LYS A 29 9.03 -7.34 18.07
N THR A 30 7.82 -6.82 17.92
CA THR A 30 7.41 -5.53 18.51
C THR A 30 7.18 -5.66 20.00
N GLY A 31 6.96 -6.89 20.48
CA GLY A 31 6.63 -7.20 21.87
C GLY A 31 5.18 -6.86 22.21
N VAL A 32 4.28 -6.86 21.21
CA VAL A 32 2.84 -6.79 21.44
C VAL A 32 2.40 -7.96 22.33
N ASP A 33 1.39 -7.73 23.14
CA ASP A 33 0.83 -8.71 24.10
C ASP A 33 -0.09 -9.75 23.40
N LEU A 34 0.39 -10.28 22.26
CA LEU A 34 -0.24 -11.36 21.50
C LEU A 34 0.74 -12.51 21.27
N ASN A 35 0.23 -13.73 21.28
CA ASN A 35 1.00 -14.91 20.97
C ASN A 35 1.23 -15.05 19.46
N GLY A 36 2.34 -15.71 19.07
CA GLY A 36 2.63 -16.04 17.66
C GLY A 36 3.18 -14.88 16.83
N GLU A 37 3.71 -13.82 17.47
CA GLU A 37 4.32 -12.71 16.73
C GLU A 37 5.53 -13.15 15.92
N GLY A 38 5.54 -12.83 14.60
CA GLY A 38 6.65 -13.05 13.70
C GLY A 38 7.62 -11.87 13.69
N GLU A 39 8.87 -12.13 13.25
CA GLU A 39 9.92 -11.10 13.15
C GLU A 39 10.03 -10.48 11.77
N GLY A 40 9.41 -11.10 10.75
CA GLY A 40 9.62 -10.74 9.36
C GLY A 40 10.97 -11.28 8.85
N ILE A 41 11.36 -10.85 7.65
CA ILE A 41 12.63 -11.24 7.00
C ILE A 41 13.28 -9.98 6.45
N ILE A 42 14.45 -9.65 6.99
CA ILE A 42 15.28 -8.51 6.55
C ILE A 42 16.64 -9.07 6.15
N PHE A 43 17.24 -8.53 5.09
CA PHE A 43 18.58 -8.93 4.68
C PHE A 43 19.61 -8.67 5.78
N ASN A 44 20.53 -9.60 5.94
CA ASN A 44 21.75 -9.33 6.72
C ASN A 44 22.59 -8.28 5.97
N LEU A 45 23.01 -7.22 6.66
CA LEU A 45 23.74 -6.09 6.09
C LEU A 45 24.99 -6.52 5.31
N ASP A 46 25.72 -7.54 5.79
CA ASP A 46 26.94 -8.04 5.14
C ASP A 46 26.66 -8.65 3.76
N LYS A 47 25.43 -9.16 3.54
CA LYS A 47 24.99 -9.75 2.28
C LYS A 47 24.29 -8.76 1.34
N VAL A 48 24.15 -7.50 1.76
CA VAL A 48 23.49 -6.47 0.95
C VAL A 48 24.44 -5.96 -0.13
N GLY A 49 24.16 -6.34 -1.38
CA GLY A 49 24.78 -5.81 -2.58
C GLY A 49 23.95 -4.67 -3.20
N LYS A 50 24.27 -4.32 -4.45
CA LYS A 50 23.57 -3.23 -5.19
C LYS A 50 22.12 -3.57 -5.48
N VAL A 51 21.79 -4.85 -5.74
CA VAL A 51 20.45 -5.31 -6.06
C VAL A 51 19.58 -5.24 -4.80
N GLU A 52 20.03 -5.84 -3.70
CA GLU A 52 19.30 -5.86 -2.42
C GLU A 52 19.07 -4.44 -1.89
N LEU A 53 20.07 -3.56 -1.98
CA LEU A 53 19.91 -2.14 -1.62
C LEU A 53 18.83 -1.46 -2.49
N SER A 54 18.86 -1.70 -3.80
CA SER A 54 17.92 -1.10 -4.74
C SER A 54 16.50 -1.59 -4.51
N THR A 55 16.31 -2.91 -4.32
CA THR A 55 14.98 -3.50 -4.08
C THR A 55 14.41 -3.08 -2.73
N THR A 56 15.22 -3.08 -1.67
CA THR A 56 14.81 -2.63 -0.34
C THR A 56 14.40 -1.15 -0.34
N ALA A 57 15.08 -0.30 -1.12
CA ALA A 57 14.78 1.13 -1.21
C ALA A 57 13.35 1.45 -1.70
N PHE A 58 12.75 0.59 -2.51
CA PHE A 58 11.35 0.74 -2.93
C PHE A 58 10.39 -0.30 -2.31
N GLY A 59 10.82 -1.06 -1.29
CA GLY A 59 9.97 -1.94 -0.49
C GLY A 59 9.81 -3.35 -1.03
N GLN A 60 10.81 -3.88 -1.73
CA GLN A 60 10.86 -5.27 -2.21
C GLN A 60 12.05 -6.01 -1.59
N GLY A 61 12.02 -7.35 -1.65
CA GLY A 61 13.11 -8.19 -1.13
C GLY A 61 13.11 -8.39 0.39
N VAL A 62 12.19 -7.75 1.11
CA VAL A 62 12.02 -7.89 2.56
C VAL A 62 10.58 -8.31 2.88
N SER A 63 10.37 -8.95 4.02
CA SER A 63 9.05 -9.30 4.54
C SER A 63 8.89 -8.70 5.93
N VAL A 64 7.77 -8.03 6.17
CA VAL A 64 7.47 -7.38 7.45
C VAL A 64 6.06 -7.78 7.92
N THR A 65 5.85 -7.78 9.23
CA THR A 65 4.52 -8.09 9.76
C THR A 65 3.60 -6.87 9.72
N PRO A 66 2.27 -7.05 9.65
CA PRO A 66 1.33 -5.94 9.72
C PRO A 66 1.52 -5.05 10.95
N ILE A 67 1.81 -5.63 12.12
CA ILE A 67 2.03 -4.86 13.35
C ILE A 67 3.32 -4.03 13.30
N GLN A 68 4.40 -4.55 12.70
CA GLN A 68 5.61 -3.78 12.45
C GLN A 68 5.32 -2.59 11.53
N GLN A 69 4.52 -2.80 10.48
CA GLN A 69 4.13 -1.76 9.53
C GLN A 69 3.35 -0.64 10.22
N VAL A 70 2.33 -0.99 11.02
CA VAL A 70 1.54 -0.02 11.79
C VAL A 70 2.41 0.72 12.80
N ALA A 71 3.29 0.02 13.56
CA ALA A 71 4.16 0.64 14.53
C ALA A 71 5.15 1.63 13.88
N ALA A 72 5.75 1.24 12.74
CA ALA A 72 6.68 2.10 11.99
C ALA A 72 5.98 3.35 11.42
N VAL A 73 4.79 3.19 10.80
CA VAL A 73 4.04 4.34 10.27
C VAL A 73 3.55 5.23 11.41
N SER A 74 3.10 4.67 12.53
CA SER A 74 2.77 5.44 13.73
C SER A 74 3.96 6.28 14.17
N ALA A 75 5.18 5.73 14.16
CA ALA A 75 6.39 6.50 14.48
C ALA A 75 6.67 7.61 13.46
N VAL A 76 6.39 7.38 12.17
CA VAL A 76 6.55 8.43 11.14
C VAL A 76 5.64 9.61 11.40
N VAL A 77 4.40 9.40 11.87
CA VAL A 77 3.38 10.45 11.93
C VAL A 77 3.17 11.06 13.31
N ASN A 78 3.66 10.43 14.40
CA ASN A 78 3.44 10.85 15.78
C ASN A 78 4.53 11.77 16.38
N GLY A 79 5.37 12.38 15.53
CA GLY A 79 6.51 13.17 15.96
C GLY A 79 7.82 12.39 16.03
N GLY A 80 7.84 11.15 15.56
CA GLY A 80 9.05 10.33 15.39
C GLY A 80 9.29 9.29 16.46
N TYR A 81 8.33 8.98 17.31
CA TYR A 81 8.50 8.03 18.40
C TYR A 81 8.00 6.64 18.05
N LEU A 82 8.89 5.65 18.05
CA LEU A 82 8.50 4.24 18.00
C LEU A 82 7.99 3.84 19.39
N ASN A 83 6.72 3.43 19.46
CA ASN A 83 6.10 2.96 20.68
C ASN A 83 5.97 1.44 20.66
N LYS A 84 6.01 0.81 21.83
CA LYS A 84 5.61 -0.59 21.98
C LYS A 84 4.10 -0.70 21.76
N PRO A 85 3.61 -1.51 20.82
CA PRO A 85 2.18 -1.76 20.68
C PRO A 85 1.66 -2.62 21.83
N TYR A 86 0.39 -2.44 22.20
CA TYR A 86 -0.33 -3.26 23.18
C TYR A 86 -1.81 -3.30 22.81
N ILE A 87 -2.49 -4.38 23.20
CA ILE A 87 -3.93 -4.62 22.99
C ILE A 87 -4.68 -4.47 24.30
N VAL A 88 -4.10 -5.06 25.38
CA VAL A 88 -4.71 -5.01 26.70
C VAL A 88 -4.53 -3.61 27.30
N LYS A 89 -5.63 -2.90 27.54
CA LYS A 89 -5.62 -1.59 28.19
C LYS A 89 -5.40 -1.70 29.68
N ASN A 90 -6.18 -2.57 30.33
CA ASN A 90 -6.08 -2.80 31.77
C ASN A 90 -6.54 -4.22 32.16
N ILE A 91 -6.15 -4.63 33.35
CA ILE A 91 -6.65 -5.83 34.02
C ILE A 91 -7.43 -5.34 35.24
N VAL A 92 -8.68 -5.76 35.36
CA VAL A 92 -9.61 -5.34 36.42
C VAL A 92 -9.93 -6.54 37.27
N ASP A 93 -9.94 -6.38 38.58
CA ASP A 93 -10.49 -7.32 39.53
C ASP A 93 -12.01 -7.36 39.38
N ASN A 94 -12.55 -8.56 39.13
CA ASN A 94 -13.97 -8.70 38.78
C ASN A 94 -14.91 -8.53 39.99
N ASP A 95 -14.42 -8.79 41.21
CA ASP A 95 -15.21 -8.72 42.43
C ASP A 95 -15.25 -7.29 42.99
N THR A 96 -14.15 -6.60 42.92
CA THR A 96 -13.98 -5.23 43.46
C THR A 96 -14.08 -4.12 42.42
N ASN A 97 -14.10 -4.47 41.12
CA ASN A 97 -14.03 -3.54 39.99
C ASN A 97 -12.82 -2.57 40.05
N THR A 98 -11.75 -2.99 40.71
CA THR A 98 -10.52 -2.20 40.82
C THR A 98 -9.53 -2.57 39.72
N VAL A 99 -8.82 -1.56 39.20
CA VAL A 99 -7.78 -1.77 38.20
C VAL A 99 -6.53 -2.35 38.89
N ILE A 100 -6.22 -3.62 38.61
CA ILE A 100 -5.02 -4.31 39.10
C ILE A 100 -3.78 -3.84 38.36
N LYS A 101 -3.92 -3.65 37.03
CA LYS A 101 -2.81 -3.25 36.15
C LYS A 101 -3.33 -2.46 34.98
N GLU A 102 -2.64 -1.36 34.66
CA GLU A 102 -2.91 -0.53 33.48
C GLU A 102 -1.69 -0.53 32.55
N TYR A 103 -1.96 -0.59 31.25
CA TYR A 103 -0.94 -0.48 30.22
C TYR A 103 -1.08 0.87 29.51
N ASN A 104 0.04 1.56 29.39
CA ASN A 104 0.08 2.89 28.84
C ASN A 104 1.06 2.95 27.67
N LYS A 105 0.95 4.01 26.87
CA LYS A 105 1.87 4.33 25.78
C LYS A 105 3.32 4.29 26.28
N THR A 106 4.11 3.38 25.72
CA THR A 106 5.52 3.19 26.08
C THR A 106 6.42 3.51 24.90
N PRO A 107 7.06 4.69 24.85
CA PRO A 107 8.04 5.01 23.82
C PRO A 107 9.29 4.14 23.97
N ILE A 108 9.71 3.50 22.87
CA ILE A 108 10.95 2.71 22.81
C ILE A 108 12.12 3.64 22.47
N ARG A 109 11.94 4.47 21.43
CA ARG A 109 12.97 5.41 20.95
C ARG A 109 12.39 6.49 20.04
N LYS A 110 13.13 7.57 19.87
CA LYS A 110 12.87 8.56 18.82
C LYS A 110 13.65 8.18 17.57
N VAL A 111 12.96 7.97 16.46
CA VAL A 111 13.53 7.52 15.17
C VAL A 111 13.83 8.70 14.25
N ILE A 112 12.89 9.65 14.15
CA ILE A 112 12.99 10.84 13.31
C ILE A 112 12.63 12.11 14.10
N SER A 113 12.96 13.26 13.54
CA SER A 113 12.61 14.56 14.16
C SER A 113 11.12 14.89 13.97
N ASN A 114 10.58 15.76 14.83
CA ASN A 114 9.23 16.32 14.68
C ASN A 114 9.06 17.00 13.31
N LYS A 115 10.09 17.74 12.84
CA LYS A 115 10.09 18.39 11.53
C LYS A 115 9.95 17.38 10.40
N THR A 116 10.72 16.28 10.46
CA THR A 116 10.62 15.20 9.45
C THR A 116 9.23 14.55 9.49
N SER A 117 8.70 14.29 10.69
CA SER A 117 7.34 13.75 10.87
C SER A 117 6.28 14.67 10.23
N SER A 118 6.36 15.98 10.45
CA SER A 118 5.42 16.95 9.85
C SER A 118 5.49 16.96 8.32
N ILE A 119 6.71 16.93 7.74
CA ILE A 119 6.91 16.85 6.30
C ILE A 119 6.31 15.56 5.74
N MET A 120 6.50 14.42 6.43
CA MET A 120 5.95 13.14 6.01
C MET A 120 4.43 13.12 6.07
N ARG A 121 3.82 13.70 7.09
CA ARG A 121 2.35 13.83 7.18
C ARG A 121 1.79 14.62 5.98
N TYR A 122 2.40 15.75 5.65
CA TYR A 122 2.02 16.55 4.49
C TYR A 122 2.18 15.76 3.17
N ALA A 123 3.29 15.04 3.01
CA ALA A 123 3.52 14.21 1.82
C ALA A 123 2.50 13.07 1.71
N LEU A 124 2.14 12.41 2.82
CA LEU A 124 1.14 11.36 2.84
C LEU A 124 -0.26 11.89 2.50
N GLU A 125 -0.62 13.09 2.97
CA GLU A 125 -1.87 13.75 2.58
C GLU A 125 -1.89 14.09 1.09
N SER A 126 -0.78 14.59 0.54
CA SER A 126 -0.65 14.85 -0.91
C SER A 126 -0.86 13.59 -1.77
N VAL A 127 -0.45 12.41 -1.29
CA VAL A 127 -0.71 11.14 -1.99
C VAL A 127 -2.21 10.84 -2.08
N VAL A 128 -2.98 11.17 -1.06
CA VAL A 128 -4.44 10.99 -1.06
C VAL A 128 -5.15 12.09 -1.83
N ALA A 129 -4.73 13.33 -1.69
CA ALA A 129 -5.36 14.45 -2.40
C ALA A 129 -5.03 14.46 -3.91
N LYS A 130 -3.76 14.18 -4.27
CA LYS A 130 -3.21 14.42 -5.64
C LYS A 130 -2.53 13.21 -6.28
N GLY A 131 -2.44 12.08 -5.58
CA GLY A 131 -1.69 10.90 -6.03
C GLY A 131 -2.53 9.64 -6.13
N GLY A 132 -1.88 8.48 -6.06
CA GLY A 132 -2.51 7.16 -6.18
C GLY A 132 -3.39 6.73 -4.99
N GLY A 133 -3.58 7.59 -4.00
CA GLY A 133 -4.49 7.38 -2.87
C GLY A 133 -5.87 8.04 -3.00
N LYS A 134 -6.17 8.67 -4.14
CA LYS A 134 -7.36 9.51 -4.35
C LYS A 134 -8.69 8.84 -4.01
N SER A 135 -8.83 7.55 -4.23
CA SER A 135 -10.07 6.83 -3.89
C SER A 135 -10.32 6.70 -2.37
N ALA A 136 -9.32 7.05 -1.55
CA ALA A 136 -9.46 7.14 -0.10
C ALA A 136 -9.75 8.56 0.40
N TYR A 137 -9.81 9.56 -0.49
CA TYR A 137 -10.11 10.94 -0.13
C TYR A 137 -11.52 11.09 0.45
N ILE A 138 -11.64 11.82 1.55
CA ILE A 138 -12.90 12.14 2.20
C ILE A 138 -12.95 13.65 2.42
N GLU A 139 -13.90 14.33 1.78
CA GLU A 139 -14.06 15.78 1.86
C GLU A 139 -14.33 16.25 3.29
N GLY A 140 -13.62 17.28 3.71
CA GLY A 140 -13.65 17.80 5.08
C GLY A 140 -12.78 17.05 6.07
N TYR A 141 -11.98 16.04 5.59
CA TYR A 141 -11.09 15.28 6.48
C TYR A 141 -9.70 15.14 5.88
N ARG A 142 -8.69 15.43 6.68
CA ARG A 142 -7.30 15.34 6.27
C ARG A 142 -6.82 13.87 6.34
N ILE A 143 -6.92 13.18 5.20
CA ILE A 143 -6.49 11.79 5.08
C ILE A 143 -5.09 11.74 4.46
N GLY A 144 -4.13 11.16 5.15
CA GLY A 144 -2.85 10.79 4.58
C GLY A 144 -2.80 9.30 4.25
N GLY A 145 -2.00 8.90 3.26
CA GLY A 145 -1.88 7.47 2.97
C GLY A 145 -0.84 7.11 1.92
N LYS A 146 -0.60 5.79 1.78
CA LYS A 146 0.30 5.22 0.76
C LYS A 146 -0.18 3.85 0.33
N THR A 147 -0.26 3.65 -0.97
CA THR A 147 -0.53 2.34 -1.58
C THR A 147 0.73 1.48 -1.64
N GLY A 148 0.58 0.17 -1.49
CA GLY A 148 1.62 -0.82 -1.68
C GLY A 148 1.15 -1.93 -2.61
N THR A 149 2.01 -2.38 -3.52
CA THR A 149 1.78 -3.53 -4.39
C THR A 149 3.06 -4.36 -4.38
N ALA A 150 3.07 -5.44 -3.61
CA ALA A 150 4.22 -6.32 -3.46
C ALA A 150 3.97 -7.66 -4.14
N GLN A 151 4.89 -8.11 -4.99
CA GLN A 151 4.83 -9.47 -5.53
C GLN A 151 5.10 -10.49 -4.43
N LYS A 152 4.33 -11.57 -4.41
CA LYS A 152 4.58 -12.70 -3.52
C LYS A 152 5.83 -13.44 -3.96
N VAL A 153 6.52 -14.03 -2.98
CA VAL A 153 7.71 -14.84 -3.20
C VAL A 153 7.41 -16.27 -2.78
N LYS A 154 7.81 -17.23 -3.61
CA LYS A 154 7.82 -18.66 -3.30
C LYS A 154 9.15 -19.25 -3.76
N ASP A 155 9.80 -20.01 -2.91
CA ASP A 155 11.08 -20.67 -3.19
C ASP A 155 12.15 -19.69 -3.71
N GLY A 156 12.21 -18.48 -3.13
CA GLY A 156 13.16 -17.43 -3.49
C GLY A 156 12.86 -16.70 -4.81
N LYS A 157 11.73 -16.98 -5.49
CA LYS A 157 11.35 -16.37 -6.77
C LYS A 157 10.06 -15.59 -6.65
N TYR A 158 9.99 -14.45 -7.36
CA TYR A 158 8.75 -13.69 -7.47
C TYR A 158 7.70 -14.44 -8.28
N MET A 159 6.51 -14.54 -7.73
CA MET A 159 5.36 -15.19 -8.37
C MET A 159 4.67 -14.19 -9.31
N VAL A 160 4.67 -14.48 -10.61
CA VAL A 160 3.95 -13.65 -11.59
C VAL A 160 2.44 -13.73 -11.33
N GLY A 161 1.77 -12.57 -11.34
CA GLY A 161 0.32 -12.49 -11.13
C GLY A 161 -0.16 -12.64 -9.68
N ASN A 162 0.75 -12.85 -8.71
CA ASN A 162 0.41 -13.01 -7.31
C ASN A 162 0.96 -11.83 -6.49
N TYR A 163 0.06 -11.07 -5.87
CA TYR A 163 0.41 -9.84 -5.17
C TYR A 163 -0.21 -9.78 -3.78
N ILE A 164 0.45 -9.06 -2.89
CA ILE A 164 -0.18 -8.44 -1.71
C ILE A 164 -0.41 -6.98 -2.05
N MET A 165 -1.68 -6.59 -2.12
CA MET A 165 -2.07 -5.20 -2.34
C MET A 165 -2.43 -4.57 -1.01
N SER A 166 -1.85 -3.42 -0.70
CA SER A 166 -2.05 -2.77 0.59
C SER A 166 -2.28 -1.27 0.46
N PHE A 167 -2.90 -0.72 1.49
CA PHE A 167 -3.01 0.71 1.71
C PHE A 167 -2.81 1.02 3.19
N MET A 168 -1.94 1.98 3.45
CA MET A 168 -1.73 2.55 4.77
C MET A 168 -2.39 3.92 4.80
N ALA A 169 -3.24 4.17 5.79
CA ALA A 169 -3.88 5.46 5.98
C ALA A 169 -3.63 6.03 7.37
N VAL A 170 -3.71 7.35 7.45
CA VAL A 170 -3.56 8.14 8.67
C VAL A 170 -4.68 9.16 8.72
N VAL A 171 -5.36 9.28 9.85
CA VAL A 171 -6.44 10.25 10.04
C VAL A 171 -6.45 10.82 11.47
N PRO A 172 -6.62 12.15 11.62
CA PRO A 172 -6.29 13.20 10.65
C PRO A 172 -4.78 13.26 10.35
N SER A 173 -4.38 13.63 9.13
CA SER A 173 -2.94 13.64 8.77
C SER A 173 -2.12 14.68 9.54
N ASN A 174 -2.72 15.82 9.89
CA ASN A 174 -2.05 16.92 10.60
C ASN A 174 -1.92 16.67 12.12
N ASN A 175 -2.87 15.97 12.72
CA ASN A 175 -2.86 15.56 14.13
C ASN A 175 -3.34 14.10 14.25
N PRO A 176 -2.49 13.12 13.97
CA PRO A 176 -2.89 11.72 13.83
C PRO A 176 -3.50 11.12 15.10
N GLU A 177 -4.71 10.58 14.96
CA GLU A 177 -5.42 9.82 15.99
C GLU A 177 -5.48 8.33 15.67
N ALA A 178 -5.56 8.00 14.37
CA ALA A 178 -5.56 6.61 13.93
C ALA A 178 -4.63 6.36 12.74
N VAL A 179 -4.08 5.15 12.69
CA VAL A 179 -3.38 4.57 11.55
C VAL A 179 -4.10 3.29 11.16
N LEU A 180 -4.49 3.19 9.90
CA LEU A 180 -5.10 2.00 9.30
C LEU A 180 -4.10 1.31 8.39
N TYR A 181 -3.93 0.00 8.52
CA TYR A 181 -3.27 -0.85 7.54
C TYR A 181 -4.25 -1.87 6.99
N LEU A 182 -4.54 -1.78 5.71
CA LEU A 182 -5.36 -2.72 4.97
C LEU A 182 -4.50 -3.46 3.96
N ALA A 183 -4.55 -4.78 3.97
CA ALA A 183 -3.88 -5.62 2.98
C ALA A 183 -4.83 -6.70 2.44
N ILE A 184 -4.76 -6.95 1.15
CA ILE A 184 -5.47 -8.03 0.47
C ILE A 184 -4.41 -8.97 -0.11
N ASP A 185 -4.39 -10.19 0.40
CA ASP A 185 -3.48 -11.23 -0.09
C ASP A 185 -4.09 -11.89 -1.32
N ASN A 186 -3.34 -11.83 -2.42
CA ASN A 186 -3.63 -12.50 -3.67
C ASN A 186 -5.05 -12.23 -4.21
N PRO A 187 -5.43 -10.95 -4.46
CA PRO A 187 -6.74 -10.62 -5.01
C PRO A 187 -6.92 -11.31 -6.37
N LYS A 188 -8.15 -11.77 -6.65
CA LYS A 188 -8.46 -12.52 -7.89
C LYS A 188 -8.26 -11.69 -9.15
N ASN A 189 -8.58 -10.40 -9.12
CA ASN A 189 -8.35 -9.48 -10.22
C ASN A 189 -7.10 -8.65 -9.96
N THR A 190 -5.95 -9.10 -10.47
CA THR A 190 -4.65 -8.44 -10.31
C THR A 190 -4.39 -7.35 -11.37
N ALA A 191 -5.28 -7.20 -12.37
CA ALA A 191 -5.20 -6.10 -13.34
C ALA A 191 -5.44 -4.74 -12.67
N LEU A 192 -6.22 -4.71 -11.58
CA LEU A 192 -6.45 -3.51 -10.80
C LEU A 192 -5.29 -3.27 -9.84
N LEU A 193 -4.75 -2.05 -9.86
CA LEU A 193 -3.73 -1.61 -8.91
C LEU A 193 -4.32 -1.43 -7.50
N SER A 194 -3.46 -1.39 -6.48
CA SER A 194 -3.88 -1.14 -5.09
C SER A 194 -4.74 0.12 -4.93
N SER A 195 -4.52 1.14 -5.77
CA SER A 195 -5.33 2.36 -5.82
C SER A 195 -6.80 2.14 -6.18
N TYR A 196 -7.15 1.01 -6.80
CA TYR A 196 -8.53 0.67 -7.16
C TYR A 196 -9.10 -0.48 -6.34
N THR A 197 -8.25 -1.23 -5.64
CA THR A 197 -8.68 -2.37 -4.81
C THR A 197 -8.76 -2.02 -3.34
N THR A 198 -7.66 -1.53 -2.76
CA THR A 198 -7.56 -1.31 -1.31
C THR A 198 -8.04 0.06 -0.88
N THR A 199 -7.83 1.12 -1.68
CA THR A 199 -8.18 2.49 -1.27
C THR A 199 -9.70 2.74 -1.15
N PRO A 200 -10.59 2.20 -2.02
CA PRO A 200 -12.04 2.36 -1.82
C PRO A 200 -12.54 1.63 -0.56
N ILE A 201 -11.96 0.47 -0.25
CA ILE A 201 -12.29 -0.28 0.97
C ILE A 201 -11.80 0.50 2.19
N ALA A 202 -10.56 0.98 2.15
CA ALA A 202 -10.00 1.79 3.22
C ALA A 202 -10.82 3.06 3.47
N ARG A 203 -11.34 3.72 2.42
CA ARG A 203 -12.24 4.87 2.57
C ARG A 203 -13.48 4.54 3.40
N ARG A 204 -14.09 3.39 3.19
CA ARG A 204 -15.26 2.96 3.98
C ARG A 204 -14.88 2.74 5.44
N ILE A 205 -13.79 2.05 5.70
CA ILE A 205 -13.28 1.82 7.07
C ILE A 205 -12.91 3.16 7.75
N LEU A 206 -12.31 4.09 7.00
CA LEU A 206 -11.96 5.41 7.53
C LEU A 206 -13.20 6.23 7.93
N LEU A 207 -14.32 6.12 7.22
CA LEU A 207 -15.58 6.74 7.63
C LEU A 207 -16.06 6.20 8.99
N ASP A 208 -15.99 4.88 9.19
CA ASP A 208 -16.34 4.26 10.47
C ASP A 208 -15.38 4.70 11.60
N ILE A 209 -14.08 4.81 11.31
CA ILE A 209 -13.07 5.30 12.27
C ILE A 209 -13.32 6.77 12.64
N ILE A 210 -13.63 7.61 11.65
CA ILE A 210 -13.94 9.04 11.84
C ILE A 210 -15.13 9.20 12.77
N ASP A 211 -16.19 8.44 12.56
CA ASP A 211 -17.39 8.44 13.39
C ASP A 211 -17.08 7.92 14.80
N ALA A 212 -16.44 6.77 14.92
CA ALA A 212 -16.11 6.15 16.20
C ALA A 212 -15.18 6.99 17.10
N LEU A 213 -14.29 7.78 16.50
CA LEU A 213 -13.35 8.67 17.21
C LEU A 213 -13.85 10.11 17.28
N ASP A 214 -15.04 10.42 16.78
CA ASP A 214 -15.61 11.77 16.72
C ASP A 214 -14.67 12.80 16.08
N ILE A 215 -13.94 12.40 15.04
CA ILE A 215 -13.00 13.27 14.34
C ILE A 215 -13.79 14.37 13.61
N LYS A 216 -13.46 15.62 13.92
CA LYS A 216 -14.17 16.76 13.36
C LYS A 216 -13.67 17.12 11.95
N LYS A 217 -14.57 17.63 11.12
CA LYS A 217 -14.22 18.22 9.82
C LYS A 217 -13.27 19.40 9.97
N GLN A 218 -12.44 19.61 8.96
CA GLN A 218 -11.46 20.69 8.92
C GLN A 218 -11.51 21.38 7.56
N ASP A 219 -11.48 22.71 7.56
CA ASP A 219 -11.61 23.55 6.36
C ASP A 219 -10.28 23.78 5.61
N ASN A 220 -9.16 23.21 6.11
CA ASN A 220 -7.81 23.45 5.58
C ASN A 220 -7.13 22.16 5.09
N GLU A 221 -7.92 21.22 4.62
CA GLU A 221 -7.41 20.02 3.94
C GLU A 221 -6.78 20.37 2.59
N GLN A 222 -5.90 19.50 2.09
CA GLN A 222 -5.44 19.63 0.71
C GLN A 222 -6.59 19.31 -0.25
N GLU A 223 -6.87 20.22 -1.15
CA GLU A 223 -7.89 20.02 -2.17
C GLU A 223 -7.55 18.82 -3.06
N LYS A 224 -8.57 18.05 -3.39
CA LYS A 224 -8.46 16.95 -4.34
C LYS A 224 -8.15 17.51 -5.72
N ASP A 225 -7.11 16.98 -6.36
CA ASP A 225 -6.79 17.30 -7.75
C ASP A 225 -7.83 16.65 -8.67
N LEU A 226 -8.73 17.47 -9.18
CA LEU A 226 -9.81 17.04 -10.07
C LEU A 226 -9.36 16.81 -11.51
N GLU A 227 -8.23 17.41 -11.93
CA GLU A 227 -7.69 17.24 -13.28
C GLU A 227 -7.02 15.88 -13.49
N TRP A 228 -6.67 15.22 -12.41
CA TRP A 228 -6.20 13.84 -12.50
C TRP A 228 -7.41 12.93 -12.73
N THR A 229 -7.71 12.69 -13.97
CA THR A 229 -8.59 11.58 -14.33
C THR A 229 -7.86 10.29 -13.95
N ASP A 230 -8.27 9.64 -12.88
CA ASP A 230 -7.93 8.24 -12.58
C ASP A 230 -8.62 7.38 -13.66
N LYS A 231 -8.08 7.41 -14.87
CA LYS A 231 -8.55 6.52 -15.93
C LYS A 231 -8.24 5.10 -15.49
N ILE A 232 -9.28 4.31 -15.35
CA ILE A 232 -9.13 2.88 -15.08
C ILE A 232 -8.34 2.31 -16.26
N THR A 233 -7.16 1.77 -15.98
CA THR A 233 -6.37 1.10 -17.01
C THR A 233 -6.52 -0.40 -16.84
N TYR A 234 -6.75 -1.07 -17.95
CA TYR A 234 -6.86 -2.51 -18.06
C TYR A 234 -5.62 -3.08 -18.75
N ILE A 235 -5.26 -4.29 -18.38
CA ILE A 235 -4.25 -5.04 -19.11
C ILE A 235 -4.97 -5.79 -20.25
N VAL A 236 -4.52 -5.58 -21.49
CA VAL A 236 -5.08 -6.24 -22.66
C VAL A 236 -4.84 -7.75 -22.57
N PRO A 237 -5.90 -8.58 -22.56
CA PRO A 237 -5.75 -10.02 -22.61
C PRO A 237 -5.09 -10.48 -23.92
N ASN A 238 -4.38 -11.61 -23.88
CA ASN A 238 -3.88 -12.23 -25.09
C ASN A 238 -5.00 -13.04 -25.75
N VAL A 239 -5.42 -12.61 -26.93
CA VAL A 239 -6.45 -13.29 -27.73
C VAL A 239 -5.92 -13.77 -29.07
N VAL A 240 -4.64 -13.61 -29.37
CA VAL A 240 -4.03 -14.16 -30.59
C VAL A 240 -4.08 -15.69 -30.55
N GLY A 241 -4.53 -16.29 -31.62
CA GLY A 241 -4.73 -17.74 -31.75
C GLY A 241 -6.08 -18.25 -31.26
N LYS A 242 -6.95 -17.41 -30.69
CA LYS A 242 -8.32 -17.76 -30.25
C LYS A 242 -9.33 -17.54 -31.36
N ASP A 243 -10.45 -18.23 -31.25
CA ASP A 243 -11.58 -17.94 -32.13
C ASP A 243 -12.26 -16.62 -31.73
N LYS A 244 -13.05 -16.10 -32.67
CA LYS A 244 -13.73 -14.81 -32.55
C LYS A 244 -14.65 -14.72 -31.32
N ASP A 245 -15.36 -15.82 -31.01
CA ASP A 245 -16.31 -15.84 -29.89
C ASP A 245 -15.59 -15.93 -28.54
N GLU A 246 -14.50 -16.69 -28.48
CA GLU A 246 -13.65 -16.75 -27.29
C GLU A 246 -12.95 -15.41 -27.04
N ALA A 247 -12.43 -14.78 -28.09
CA ALA A 247 -11.82 -13.44 -28.00
C ALA A 247 -12.84 -12.39 -27.52
N LYS A 248 -14.07 -12.42 -28.03
CA LYS A 248 -15.16 -11.54 -27.63
C LYS A 248 -15.52 -11.68 -26.14
N LYS A 249 -15.52 -12.92 -25.62
CA LYS A 249 -15.77 -13.16 -24.18
C LYS A 249 -14.66 -12.61 -23.30
N LEU A 250 -13.40 -12.78 -23.69
CA LEU A 250 -12.24 -12.30 -22.95
C LEU A 250 -12.11 -10.76 -22.97
N LEU A 251 -12.62 -10.13 -24.01
CA LEU A 251 -12.57 -8.69 -24.23
C LEU A 251 -13.92 -8.02 -23.99
N SER A 252 -14.81 -8.62 -23.18
CA SER A 252 -16.16 -8.11 -22.91
C SER A 252 -16.20 -6.67 -22.38
N ASP A 253 -15.12 -6.24 -21.70
CA ASP A 253 -15.01 -4.92 -21.08
C ASP A 253 -14.44 -3.85 -22.05
N PHE A 254 -14.19 -4.21 -23.32
CA PHE A 254 -13.58 -3.36 -24.31
C PHE A 254 -14.45 -3.20 -25.57
N THR A 255 -14.26 -2.09 -26.26
CA THR A 255 -14.77 -1.94 -27.63
C THR A 255 -13.86 -2.72 -28.58
N ILE A 256 -14.44 -3.60 -29.41
CA ILE A 256 -13.70 -4.45 -30.33
C ILE A 256 -14.01 -4.03 -31.76
N GLU A 257 -12.97 -3.79 -32.56
CA GLU A 257 -13.05 -3.63 -34.01
C GLU A 257 -12.41 -4.85 -34.69
N TYR A 258 -13.10 -5.40 -35.68
CA TYR A 258 -12.59 -6.52 -36.43
C TYR A 258 -12.18 -6.09 -37.84
N SER A 259 -11.09 -6.65 -38.34
CA SER A 259 -10.63 -6.56 -39.74
C SER A 259 -10.28 -7.95 -40.25
N GLY A 260 -10.32 -8.16 -41.60
CA GLY A 260 -10.10 -9.46 -42.22
C GLY A 260 -11.38 -10.30 -42.29
N SER A 261 -11.25 -11.51 -42.86
CA SER A 261 -12.37 -12.44 -43.08
C SER A 261 -11.98 -13.83 -42.59
N GLY A 262 -12.46 -14.21 -41.44
CA GLY A 262 -12.16 -15.51 -40.86
C GLY A 262 -12.70 -15.61 -39.43
N ASN A 263 -12.35 -16.69 -38.75
CA ASN A 263 -12.82 -16.91 -37.38
C ASN A 263 -11.70 -16.95 -36.33
N LYS A 264 -10.45 -16.86 -36.78
CA LYS A 264 -9.30 -16.94 -35.84
C LYS A 264 -8.57 -15.63 -35.77
N VAL A 265 -8.25 -15.16 -34.55
CA VAL A 265 -7.46 -13.94 -34.33
C VAL A 265 -6.00 -14.24 -34.64
N VAL A 266 -5.43 -13.57 -35.63
CA VAL A 266 -4.01 -13.69 -36.00
C VAL A 266 -3.18 -12.55 -35.48
N GLU A 267 -3.79 -11.37 -35.25
CA GLU A 267 -3.12 -10.19 -34.70
C GLU A 267 -4.09 -9.38 -33.84
N GLN A 268 -3.56 -8.75 -32.80
CA GLN A 268 -4.30 -7.81 -31.94
C GLN A 268 -3.52 -6.51 -31.73
N SER A 269 -4.23 -5.39 -31.64
CA SER A 269 -3.67 -4.09 -31.30
C SER A 269 -4.65 -3.35 -30.37
N PRO A 270 -4.23 -2.87 -29.17
CA PRO A 270 -2.88 -2.97 -28.57
C PRO A 270 -2.41 -4.41 -28.34
N LYS A 271 -1.08 -4.56 -28.17
CA LYS A 271 -0.49 -5.88 -27.91
C LYS A 271 -0.96 -6.47 -26.57
N ALA A 272 -0.93 -7.80 -26.49
CA ALA A 272 -1.21 -8.49 -25.24
C ALA A 272 -0.35 -7.95 -24.10
N PHE A 273 -0.97 -7.78 -22.92
CA PHE A 273 -0.37 -7.28 -21.67
C PHE A 273 0.00 -5.78 -21.66
N GLU A 274 -0.31 -5.03 -22.73
CA GLU A 274 -0.25 -3.58 -22.68
C GLU A 274 -1.33 -3.00 -21.75
N LYS A 275 -1.07 -1.84 -21.16
CA LYS A 275 -2.04 -1.11 -20.35
C LYS A 275 -2.78 -0.11 -21.22
N ILE A 276 -4.09 -0.21 -21.26
CA ILE A 276 -4.96 0.70 -22.00
C ILE A 276 -6.04 1.28 -21.09
N GLU A 277 -6.62 2.40 -21.48
CA GLU A 277 -7.75 3.01 -20.81
C GLU A 277 -9.04 2.21 -21.04
N GLN A 278 -10.03 2.35 -20.17
CA GLN A 278 -11.30 1.62 -20.22
C GLN A 278 -12.02 1.77 -21.56
N ASP A 279 -11.94 2.97 -22.16
CA ASP A 279 -12.64 3.30 -23.41
C ASP A 279 -11.82 3.01 -24.66
N ALA A 280 -10.65 2.36 -24.52
CA ALA A 280 -9.80 2.05 -25.65
C ALA A 280 -10.40 0.95 -26.52
N THR A 281 -10.23 1.10 -27.84
CA THR A 281 -10.66 0.11 -28.82
C THR A 281 -9.55 -0.90 -29.07
N ILE A 282 -9.90 -2.19 -29.00
CA ILE A 282 -9.00 -3.29 -29.37
C ILE A 282 -9.35 -3.72 -30.80
N ARG A 283 -8.34 -3.67 -31.67
CA ARG A 283 -8.46 -4.11 -33.07
C ARG A 283 -7.93 -5.52 -33.22
N LEU A 284 -8.72 -6.36 -33.85
CA LEU A 284 -8.40 -7.77 -34.11
C LEU A 284 -8.38 -8.00 -35.60
N LEU A 285 -7.28 -8.62 -36.10
CA LEU A 285 -7.21 -9.15 -37.46
C LEU A 285 -7.62 -10.62 -37.42
N LEU A 286 -8.58 -10.96 -38.28
CA LEU A 286 -9.14 -12.32 -38.41
C LEU A 286 -8.68 -12.96 -39.73
N GLU A 287 -8.28 -14.23 -39.63
CA GLU A 287 -8.02 -15.13 -40.75
C GLU A 287 -8.72 -16.49 -40.57
#